data_f0fc3e5c2ae8e29c09a371f7b94b25e1
#
_entry.id   f0fc3e5c2ae8e29c09a371f7b94b25e1
#
_cell.length_a   1.000
_cell.length_b   1.000
_cell.length_c   1.000
_cell.angle_alpha   90.00
_cell.angle_beta   90.00
_cell.angle_gamma   90.00
#
_symmetry.space_group_name_H-M   'P 1'
#
loop_
_entity.id
_entity.type
_entity.pdbx_description
1 polymer ?
#
loop_
_entity_poly.entity_id
_entity_poly.type
_entity_poly.pdbx_seq_one_letter_code
_entity_poly.pdbx_strand_id
1 'polypeptide(L)' 'MSKAQFSTKERILDAAETLFAQYGFGGTSLRQVTSQADVNIAAVNYHFGSKENLVNEVFRR' A
#
# COMPACT_ATOMS: atom_id res chain seq x y z
N MET A 1 -10.04 16.71 -5.23
CA MET A 1 -9.47 16.70 -5.80
C MET A 1 -8.74 15.66 -6.49
N SER A 2 -7.86 15.87 -7.07
CA SER A 2 -7.42 14.95 -7.95
C SER A 2 -6.41 13.98 -7.43
N LYS A 3 -6.29 12.85 -8.03
CA LYS A 3 -5.32 11.88 -7.70
C LYS A 3 -3.94 12.38 -7.91
N ALA A 4 -3.75 13.41 -8.69
CA ALA A 4 -2.45 13.99 -8.94
C ALA A 4 -1.83 14.58 -7.69
N GLN A 5 -2.62 14.79 -6.66
CA GLN A 5 -2.12 15.31 -5.40
C GLN A 5 -1.44 14.27 -4.55
N PHE A 6 -1.62 12.99 -4.88
CA PHE A 6 -1.05 11.92 -4.08
C PHE A 6 0.06 11.24 -4.85
N SER A 7 1.19 11.04 -4.19
CA SER A 7 2.28 10.30 -4.79
C SER A 7 1.90 8.82 -4.89
N THR A 8 2.63 8.07 -5.70
CA THR A 8 2.45 6.64 -5.78
C THR A 8 2.62 6.00 -4.41
N LYS A 9 3.60 6.46 -3.67
CA LYS A 9 3.85 5.94 -2.32
C LYS A 9 2.64 6.14 -1.43
N GLU A 10 2.03 7.32 -1.47
CA GLU A 10 0.86 7.60 -0.64
C GLU A 10 -0.35 6.79 -1.05
N ARG A 11 -0.51 6.56 -2.35
CA ARG A 11 -1.60 5.74 -2.83
C ARG A 11 -1.47 4.30 -2.33
N ILE A 12 -0.25 3.78 -2.31
CA ILE A 12 0.02 2.45 -1.79
C ILE A 12 -0.27 2.40 -0.29
N LEU A 13 0.18 3.41 0.45
CA LEU A 13 -0.05 3.45 1.89
C LEU A 13 -1.54 3.52 2.23
N ASP A 14 -2.30 4.32 1.50
CA ASP A 14 -3.75 4.41 1.73
C ASP A 14 -4.43 3.08 1.46
N ALA A 15 -4.07 2.43 0.37
CA ALA A 15 -4.67 1.14 0.02
C ALA A 15 -4.32 0.09 1.06
N ALA A 16 -3.06 0.07 1.48
CA ALA A 16 -2.60 -0.90 2.47
C ALA A 16 -3.31 -0.69 3.81
N GLU A 17 -3.42 0.55 4.23
CA GLU A 17 -4.10 0.88 5.49
C GLU A 17 -5.54 0.38 5.48
N THR A 18 -6.24 0.65 4.39
CA THR A 18 -7.64 0.23 4.25
C THR A 18 -7.75 -1.30 4.31
N LEU A 19 -6.90 -1.99 3.57
CA LEU A 19 -6.98 -3.44 3.49
C LEU A 19 -6.54 -4.10 4.80
N PHE A 20 -5.52 -3.57 5.44
CA PHE A 20 -5.06 -4.12 6.72
C PHE A 20 -6.12 -3.93 7.80
N ALA A 21 -6.81 -2.79 7.79
CA ALA A 21 -7.88 -2.55 8.75
C ALA A 21 -9.05 -3.50 8.53
N GLN A 22 -9.30 -3.84 7.28
CA GLN A 22 -10.45 -4.65 6.92
C GLN A 22 -10.17 -6.15 7.05
N TYR A 23 -9.00 -6.60 6.62
CA TYR A 23 -8.68 -8.03 6.55
C TYR A 23 -7.50 -8.45 7.43
N GLY A 24 -6.79 -7.52 8.00
CA GLY A 24 -5.61 -7.80 8.80
C GLY A 24 -4.38 -8.01 7.93
N PHE A 25 -3.21 -8.02 8.57
CA PHE A 25 -1.95 -8.19 7.88
C PHE A 25 -1.90 -9.54 7.16
N GLY A 26 -2.27 -10.60 7.87
CA GLY A 26 -2.23 -11.95 7.31
C GLY A 26 -3.27 -12.20 6.24
N GLY A 27 -4.34 -11.40 6.24
CA GLY A 27 -5.41 -11.56 5.26
C GLY A 27 -5.26 -10.67 4.04
N THR A 28 -4.15 -9.94 3.93
CA THR A 28 -3.93 -9.00 2.83
C THR A 28 -2.64 -9.36 2.10
N SER A 29 -2.71 -9.43 0.77
CA SER A 29 -1.53 -9.67 -0.05
C SER A 29 -1.07 -8.38 -0.72
N LEU A 30 0.18 -8.34 -1.16
CA LEU A 30 0.68 -7.20 -1.92
C LEU A 30 -0.09 -7.01 -3.22
N ARG A 31 -0.56 -8.10 -3.81
CA ARG A 31 -1.34 -8.02 -5.02
C ARG A 31 -2.66 -7.28 -4.78
N GLN A 32 -3.30 -7.53 -3.64
CA GLN A 32 -4.50 -6.80 -3.28
C GLN A 32 -4.22 -5.32 -3.09
N VAL A 33 -3.09 -4.99 -2.46
CA VAL A 33 -2.71 -3.60 -2.24
C VAL A 33 -2.46 -2.91 -3.58
N THR A 34 -1.74 -3.53 -4.48
CA THR A 34 -1.44 -2.91 -5.77
C THR A 34 -2.69 -2.75 -6.62
N SER A 35 -3.59 -3.72 -6.56
CA SER A 35 -4.87 -3.62 -7.25
C SER A 35 -5.69 -2.47 -6.72
N GLN A 36 -5.79 -2.34 -5.43
CA GLN A 36 -6.55 -1.28 -4.78
C GLN A 36 -5.94 0.10 -5.09
N ALA A 37 -4.63 0.19 -5.09
CA ALA A 37 -3.93 1.44 -5.34
C ALA A 37 -3.80 1.77 -6.82
N ASP A 38 -4.12 0.83 -7.67
CA ASP A 38 -4.01 0.95 -9.12
C ASP A 38 -2.56 1.23 -9.53
N VAL A 39 -1.65 0.42 -9.01
CA VAL A 39 -0.24 0.48 -9.34
C VAL A 39 0.28 -0.93 -9.60
N ASN A 40 1.49 -1.02 -10.14
CA ASN A 40 2.05 -2.31 -10.37
C ASN A 40 2.91 -2.76 -9.17
N ILE A 41 3.13 -4.06 -9.05
CA ILE A 41 3.86 -4.61 -7.91
C ILE A 41 5.29 -4.05 -7.84
N ALA A 42 5.87 -3.70 -8.97
CA ALA A 42 7.20 -3.12 -8.99
C ALA A 42 7.26 -1.80 -8.21
N ALA A 43 6.16 -1.07 -8.16
CA ALA A 43 6.10 0.17 -7.41
C ALA A 43 6.22 -0.10 -5.90
N VAL A 44 5.57 -1.16 -5.42
CA VAL A 44 5.68 -1.53 -4.01
C VAL A 44 7.11 -1.94 -3.70
N ASN A 45 7.73 -2.73 -4.55
CA ASN A 45 9.10 -3.14 -4.34
C ASN A 45 10.06 -1.95 -4.37
N TYR A 46 9.82 -1.01 -5.25
CA TYR A 46 10.66 0.17 -5.35
C TYR A 46 10.56 1.05 -4.10
N HIS A 47 9.34 1.29 -3.63
CA HIS A 47 9.13 2.23 -2.52
C HIS A 47 9.33 1.59 -1.15
N PHE A 48 9.01 0.32 -1.00
CA PHE A 48 9.00 -0.32 0.33
C PHE A 48 9.89 -1.53 0.43
N GLY A 49 10.07 -2.27 -0.63
CA GLY A 49 10.92 -3.44 -0.66
C GLY A 49 10.25 -4.73 -0.19
N SER A 50 9.38 -4.66 0.79
CA SER A 50 8.70 -5.86 1.31
C SER A 50 7.39 -5.49 1.93
N LYS A 51 6.54 -6.50 2.16
CA LYS A 51 5.26 -6.31 2.84
C LYS A 51 5.47 -5.82 4.26
N GLU A 52 6.51 -6.33 4.92
CA GLU A 52 6.80 -5.92 6.29
C GLU A 52 7.18 -4.46 6.37
N ASN A 53 7.98 -3.99 5.43
CA ASN A 53 8.33 -2.59 5.39
C ASN A 53 7.11 -1.73 5.11
N LEU A 54 6.21 -2.20 4.25
CA LEU A 54 4.97 -1.50 3.97
C LEU A 54 4.12 -1.37 5.24
N VAL A 55 3.99 -2.44 6.00
CA VAL A 55 3.24 -2.42 7.26
C VAL A 55 3.85 -1.41 8.23
N ASN A 56 5.17 -1.40 8.34
CA ASN A 56 5.85 -0.46 9.22
C ASN A 56 5.57 0.98 8.82
N GLU A 57 5.55 1.26 7.52
CA GLU A 57 5.26 2.60 7.05
C GLU A 57 3.82 2.99 7.34
N VAL A 58 2.89 2.06 7.20
CA VAL A 58 1.49 2.32 7.53
C VAL A 58 1.36 2.67 9.01
N PHE A 59 2.02 1.94 9.87
CA PHE A 59 1.96 2.21 11.31
C PHE A 59 2.64 3.51 11.72
N ARG A 60 3.55 4.00 10.91
CA ARG A 60 4.21 5.26 11.22
C ARG A 60 3.42 6.48 10.82
N ARG A 61 2.44 6.33 10.00
CA ARG A 61 1.61 7.47 9.59
C ARG A 61 0.81 8.02 10.77
#